data_93a26734c9b23aa20fbce99f05c80fea
#
_entry.id   93a26734c9b23aa20fbce99f05c80fea
#
_cell.length_a   1.000
_cell.length_b   1.000
_cell.length_c   1.000
_cell.angle_alpha   90.00
_cell.angle_beta   90.00
_cell.angle_gamma   90.00
#
_symmetry.space_group_name_H-M   'P 1'
#
loop_
_entity.id
_entity.type
_entity.pdbx_description
1 polymer ?
#
loop_
_entity_poly.entity_id
_entity_poly.type
_entity_poly.pdbx_seq_one_letter_code
_entity_poly.pdbx_strand_id
1 'polypeptide(L)'
;MIRIIVLSAFILTQSCSQVELIPSTSEQIMSKIKSFSSQKAVLLNIWALWCVPCVEEFPMIVDLDDEYDELEIIFVSADFHEQKIEVQKFLKKQGLDSISFIKNEKDDPFISGIHSEWTGSLPFTVVYSKNSGIIVDSWEGKHSESRFRDAIDIAIKS
;
A
#
# COMPACT_ATOMS: atom_id res chain seq x y z
N MET A 1 34.92 -12.66 -51.98
CA MET A 1 34.18 -13.21 -50.83
C MET A 1 33.75 -12.03 -49.97
N ILE A 2 32.48 -11.58 -50.09
CA ILE A 2 31.93 -10.44 -49.32
C ILE A 2 31.31 -11.01 -48.03
N ARG A 3 31.86 -10.66 -46.87
CA ARG A 3 31.28 -10.99 -45.57
C ARG A 3 30.19 -9.96 -45.24
N ILE A 4 28.95 -10.42 -45.25
CA ILE A 4 27.81 -9.63 -44.79
C ILE A 4 27.78 -9.73 -43.26
N ILE A 5 28.09 -8.62 -42.59
CA ILE A 5 27.89 -8.50 -41.11
C ILE A 5 26.43 -8.14 -40.87
N VAL A 6 25.63 -9.08 -40.39
CA VAL A 6 24.26 -8.83 -39.94
C VAL A 6 24.36 -8.24 -38.54
N LEU A 7 24.15 -6.93 -38.42
CA LEU A 7 24.01 -6.23 -37.14
C LEU A 7 22.60 -6.54 -36.61
N SER A 8 22.51 -7.45 -35.64
CA SER A 8 21.27 -7.73 -34.91
C SER A 8 21.00 -6.58 -33.93
N ALA A 9 20.05 -5.71 -34.27
CA ALA A 9 19.58 -4.66 -33.37
C ALA A 9 18.73 -5.29 -32.26
N PHE A 10 19.29 -5.39 -31.06
CA PHE A 10 18.56 -5.80 -29.86
C PHE A 10 17.67 -4.64 -29.43
N ILE A 11 16.39 -4.67 -29.80
CA ILE A 11 15.39 -3.71 -29.32
C ILE A 11 15.07 -4.07 -27.87
N LEU A 12 15.66 -3.33 -26.93
CA LEU A 12 15.28 -3.34 -25.52
C LEU A 12 13.87 -2.71 -25.42
N THR A 13 12.85 -3.55 -25.39
CA THR A 13 11.50 -3.10 -25.00
C THR A 13 11.54 -2.78 -23.52
N GLN A 14 11.64 -1.51 -23.15
CA GLN A 14 11.38 -1.06 -21.78
C GLN A 14 9.90 -1.31 -21.50
N SER A 15 9.62 -2.40 -20.79
CA SER A 15 8.31 -2.64 -20.20
C SER A 15 8.09 -1.56 -19.14
N CYS A 16 7.27 -0.57 -19.46
CA CYS A 16 6.82 0.42 -18.49
C CYS A 16 5.83 -0.30 -17.57
N SER A 17 6.32 -0.84 -16.43
CA SER A 17 5.44 -1.43 -15.42
C SER A 17 4.49 -0.34 -14.93
N GLN A 18 3.20 -0.57 -15.11
CA GLN A 18 2.16 0.26 -14.51
C GLN A 18 1.83 -0.34 -13.14
N VAL A 19 1.66 0.53 -12.15
CA VAL A 19 1.12 0.12 -10.85
C VAL A 19 -0.23 -0.54 -11.07
N GLU A 20 -0.37 -1.78 -10.63
CA GLU A 20 -1.65 -2.48 -10.67
C GLU A 20 -2.54 -1.99 -9.52
N LEU A 21 -3.64 -1.29 -9.86
CA LEU A 21 -4.60 -0.78 -8.88
C LEU A 21 -5.87 -1.62 -8.93
N ILE A 22 -6.08 -2.45 -7.88
CA ILE A 22 -7.14 -3.44 -7.80
C ILE A 22 -8.34 -2.88 -7.01
N PRO A 23 -9.55 -2.76 -7.63
CA PRO A 23 -10.76 -2.44 -6.89
C PRO A 23 -11.08 -3.53 -5.86
N SER A 24 -11.21 -3.17 -4.58
CA SER A 24 -11.38 -4.16 -3.51
C SER A 24 -12.37 -3.69 -2.43
N THR A 25 -13.11 -4.66 -1.89
CA THR A 25 -13.91 -4.47 -0.68
C THR A 25 -13.07 -4.62 0.57
N SER A 26 -13.57 -4.17 1.71
CA SER A 26 -12.94 -4.40 3.02
C SER A 26 -12.65 -5.86 3.29
N GLU A 27 -13.59 -6.78 2.97
CA GLU A 27 -13.41 -8.22 3.13
C GLU A 27 -12.21 -8.75 2.31
N GLN A 28 -12.07 -8.30 1.06
CA GLN A 28 -10.96 -8.71 0.18
C GLN A 28 -9.62 -8.19 0.72
N ILE A 29 -9.57 -6.95 1.23
CA ILE A 29 -8.38 -6.38 1.85
C ILE A 29 -8.02 -7.14 3.13
N MET A 30 -8.98 -7.42 4.00
CA MET A 30 -8.75 -8.21 5.23
C MET A 30 -8.31 -9.64 4.92
N SER A 31 -8.82 -10.25 3.84
CA SER A 31 -8.35 -11.56 3.36
C SER A 31 -6.88 -11.50 2.89
N LYS A 32 -6.52 -10.42 2.18
CA LYS A 32 -5.13 -10.20 1.75
C LYS A 32 -4.19 -10.03 2.94
N ILE A 33 -4.57 -9.23 3.94
CA ILE A 33 -3.79 -9.05 5.18
C ILE A 33 -3.56 -10.40 5.86
N LYS A 34 -4.61 -11.20 6.03
CA LYS A 34 -4.51 -12.53 6.64
C LYS A 34 -3.57 -13.48 5.91
N SER A 35 -3.39 -13.33 4.59
CA SER A 35 -2.49 -14.19 3.81
C SER A 35 -1.01 -14.00 4.16
N PHE A 36 -0.63 -12.91 4.85
CA PHE A 36 0.72 -12.66 5.32
C PHE A 36 0.99 -13.17 6.74
N SER A 37 -0.03 -13.61 7.46
CA SER A 37 0.13 -14.15 8.83
C SER A 37 1.19 -15.25 8.87
N SER A 38 2.04 -15.21 9.88
CA SER A 38 3.22 -16.07 10.06
C SER A 38 4.34 -15.89 9.01
N GLN A 39 4.25 -14.86 8.18
CA GLN A 39 5.26 -14.53 7.17
C GLN A 39 5.82 -13.12 7.39
N LYS A 40 4.94 -12.13 7.40
CA LYS A 40 5.29 -10.72 7.55
C LYS A 40 4.33 -10.00 8.49
N ALA A 41 4.81 -8.97 9.18
CA ALA A 41 3.94 -7.95 9.74
C ALA A 41 3.26 -7.18 8.59
N VAL A 42 2.08 -6.63 8.82
CA VAL A 42 1.39 -5.85 7.80
C VAL A 42 1.08 -4.46 8.32
N LEU A 43 1.41 -3.45 7.53
CA LEU A 43 0.95 -2.08 7.71
C LEU A 43 -0.09 -1.77 6.64
N LEU A 44 -1.34 -1.60 7.03
CA LEU A 44 -2.41 -1.11 6.18
C LEU A 44 -2.47 0.41 6.31
N ASN A 45 -2.36 1.14 5.19
CA ASN A 45 -2.57 2.59 5.15
C ASN A 45 -3.69 2.94 4.18
N ILE A 46 -4.72 3.60 4.70
CA ILE A 46 -5.85 4.09 3.91
C ILE A 46 -5.71 5.59 3.71
N TRP A 47 -5.69 6.01 2.46
CA TRP A 47 -5.35 7.35 2.03
C TRP A 47 -6.21 7.83 0.85
N ALA A 48 -6.07 9.08 0.43
CA ALA A 48 -6.68 9.59 -0.78
C ALA A 48 -5.88 10.76 -1.37
N LEU A 49 -6.02 11.01 -2.66
CA LEU A 49 -5.37 12.14 -3.36
C LEU A 49 -5.78 13.51 -2.81
N TRP A 50 -7.03 13.65 -2.40
CA TRP A 50 -7.58 14.89 -1.82
C TRP A 50 -7.20 15.08 -0.33
N CYS A 51 -6.63 14.08 0.30
CA CYS A 51 -6.19 14.11 1.69
C CYS A 51 -4.76 14.65 1.79
N VAL A 52 -4.61 15.94 2.04
CA VAL A 52 -3.29 16.60 2.14
C VAL A 52 -2.35 15.91 3.13
N PRO A 53 -2.74 15.64 4.40
CA PRO A 53 -1.84 14.95 5.34
C PRO A 53 -1.46 13.53 4.88
N CYS A 54 -2.34 12.83 4.13
CA CYS A 54 -2.01 11.53 3.55
C CYS A 54 -0.86 11.64 2.53
N VAL A 55 -0.99 12.60 1.61
CA VAL A 55 0.00 12.84 0.54
C VAL A 55 1.36 13.25 1.13
N GLU A 56 1.35 14.01 2.23
CA GLU A 56 2.56 14.44 2.91
C GLU A 56 3.31 13.32 3.64
N GLU A 57 2.60 12.34 4.22
CA GLU A 57 3.27 11.21 4.91
C GLU A 57 3.63 10.06 3.98
N PHE A 58 3.01 9.98 2.79
CA PHE A 58 3.14 8.85 1.86
C PHE A 58 4.59 8.49 1.52
N PRO A 59 5.49 9.45 1.16
CA PRO A 59 6.90 9.12 0.86
C PRO A 59 7.61 8.43 2.02
N MET A 60 7.39 8.89 3.25
CA MET A 60 7.98 8.28 4.45
C MET A 60 7.54 6.83 4.62
N ILE A 61 6.26 6.53 4.36
CA ILE A 61 5.76 5.14 4.46
C ILE A 61 6.38 4.26 3.37
N VAL A 62 6.58 4.79 2.15
CA VAL A 62 7.27 4.07 1.07
C VAL A 62 8.72 3.75 1.45
N ASP A 63 9.43 4.71 2.06
CA ASP A 63 10.81 4.50 2.52
C ASP A 63 10.88 3.38 3.58
N LEU A 64 9.87 3.25 4.45
CA LEU A 64 9.80 2.17 5.44
C LEU A 64 9.62 0.77 4.80
N ASP A 65 8.92 0.66 3.66
CA ASP A 65 8.77 -0.61 2.93
C ASP A 65 10.13 -1.15 2.45
N ASP A 66 11.00 -0.25 2.00
CA ASP A 66 12.36 -0.61 1.56
C ASP A 66 13.30 -0.98 2.71
N GLU A 67 13.01 -0.51 3.94
CA GLU A 67 13.87 -0.72 5.11
C GLU A 67 13.58 -2.02 5.88
N TYR A 68 12.33 -2.52 5.83
CA TYR A 68 11.87 -3.64 6.65
C TYR A 68 11.50 -4.88 5.82
N ASP A 69 12.42 -5.82 5.63
CA ASP A 69 12.17 -7.07 4.88
C ASP A 69 11.01 -7.92 5.42
N GLU A 70 10.73 -7.80 6.74
CA GLU A 70 9.68 -8.56 7.44
C GLU A 70 8.34 -7.82 7.51
N LEU A 71 8.21 -6.69 6.81
CA LEU A 71 7.00 -5.90 6.69
C LEU A 71 6.39 -6.07 5.29
N GLU A 72 5.09 -5.97 5.22
CA GLU A 72 4.32 -5.77 3.99
C GLU A 72 3.48 -4.52 4.16
N ILE A 73 3.58 -3.58 3.24
CA ILE A 73 2.74 -2.37 3.26
C ILE A 73 1.63 -2.50 2.23
N ILE A 74 0.40 -2.37 2.69
CA ILE A 74 -0.80 -2.40 1.86
C ILE A 74 -1.39 -0.99 1.81
N PHE A 75 -1.28 -0.34 0.65
CA PHE A 75 -1.94 0.93 0.40
C PHE A 75 -3.33 0.73 -0.19
N VAL A 76 -4.33 1.43 0.39
CA VAL A 76 -5.69 1.44 -0.12
C VAL A 76 -6.14 2.88 -0.34
N SER A 77 -6.40 3.23 -1.59
CA SER A 77 -6.98 4.53 -1.94
C SER A 77 -8.48 4.54 -1.63
N ALA A 78 -8.94 5.56 -0.92
CA ALA A 78 -10.36 5.86 -0.69
C ALA A 78 -10.94 6.78 -1.78
N ASP A 79 -10.17 7.09 -2.83
CA ASP A 79 -10.63 7.87 -3.97
C ASP A 79 -11.76 7.15 -4.73
N PHE A 80 -12.52 7.91 -5.52
CA PHE A 80 -13.53 7.35 -6.39
C PHE A 80 -12.90 6.56 -7.54
N HIS A 81 -13.60 5.53 -8.02
CA HIS A 81 -13.11 4.66 -9.08
C HIS A 81 -12.74 5.42 -10.37
N GLU A 82 -13.43 6.52 -10.65
CA GLU A 82 -13.17 7.40 -11.79
C GLU A 82 -11.79 8.06 -11.73
N GLN A 83 -11.20 8.17 -10.54
CA GLN A 83 -9.88 8.75 -10.30
C GLN A 83 -8.73 7.72 -10.37
N LYS A 84 -9.04 6.48 -10.79
CA LYS A 84 -8.06 5.38 -10.86
C LYS A 84 -6.76 5.78 -11.58
N ILE A 85 -6.85 6.49 -12.68
CA ILE A 85 -5.69 6.90 -13.49
C ILE A 85 -4.80 7.89 -12.71
N GLU A 86 -5.41 8.84 -12.01
CA GLU A 86 -4.72 9.84 -11.19
C GLU A 86 -4.03 9.17 -10.00
N VAL A 87 -4.71 8.24 -9.34
CA VAL A 87 -4.15 7.42 -8.25
C VAL A 87 -2.94 6.63 -8.74
N GLN A 88 -3.04 5.94 -9.88
CA GLN A 88 -1.91 5.19 -10.47
C GLN A 88 -0.71 6.10 -10.81
N LYS A 89 -0.96 7.30 -11.33
CA LYS A 89 0.09 8.28 -11.61
C LYS A 89 0.78 8.75 -10.33
N PHE A 90 0.02 8.98 -9.27
CA PHE A 90 0.57 9.35 -7.97
C PHE A 90 1.44 8.22 -7.40
N LEU A 91 0.93 6.99 -7.32
CA LEU A 91 1.65 5.83 -6.81
C LEU A 91 2.98 5.62 -7.57
N LYS A 92 2.94 5.70 -8.89
CA LYS A 92 4.15 5.60 -9.72
C LYS A 92 5.15 6.73 -9.42
N LYS A 93 4.67 7.96 -9.20
CA LYS A 93 5.53 9.10 -8.82
C LYS A 93 6.19 8.89 -7.45
N GLN A 94 5.54 8.15 -6.55
CA GLN A 94 6.09 7.76 -5.25
C GLN A 94 7.06 6.58 -5.32
N GLY A 95 7.29 6.01 -6.50
CA GLY A 95 8.21 4.89 -6.69
C GLY A 95 7.58 3.51 -6.51
N LEU A 96 6.26 3.41 -6.26
CA LEU A 96 5.60 2.11 -6.20
C LEU A 96 5.51 1.50 -7.60
N ASP A 97 5.90 0.24 -7.71
CA ASP A 97 5.76 -0.61 -8.90
C ASP A 97 4.96 -1.89 -8.62
N SER A 98 4.45 -2.01 -7.38
CA SER A 98 3.72 -3.17 -6.86
C SER A 98 2.19 -3.00 -6.97
N ILE A 99 1.47 -4.01 -6.47
CA ILE A 99 0.01 -4.00 -6.38
C ILE A 99 -0.43 -3.02 -5.28
N SER A 100 -1.41 -2.18 -5.60
CA SER A 100 -2.11 -1.32 -4.65
C SER A 100 -3.62 -1.50 -4.81
N PHE A 101 -4.41 -0.97 -3.88
CA PHE A 101 -5.85 -1.18 -3.88
C PHE A 101 -6.60 0.16 -3.94
N ILE A 102 -7.82 0.11 -4.49
CA ILE A 102 -8.78 1.22 -4.46
C ILE A 102 -10.12 0.70 -3.93
N LYS A 103 -10.72 1.45 -3.02
CA LYS A 103 -12.00 1.11 -2.41
C LYS A 103 -13.08 0.87 -3.47
N ASN A 104 -13.79 -0.26 -3.37
CA ASN A 104 -14.87 -0.65 -4.29
C ASN A 104 -16.13 -1.06 -3.53
N GLU A 105 -16.52 -0.28 -2.54
CA GLU A 105 -17.77 -0.41 -1.80
C GLU A 105 -18.17 0.94 -1.18
N LYS A 106 -19.38 1.02 -0.59
CA LYS A 106 -19.85 2.23 0.12
C LYS A 106 -19.00 2.50 1.36
N ASP A 107 -18.96 3.75 1.80
CA ASP A 107 -18.11 4.18 2.91
C ASP A 107 -18.42 3.45 4.21
N ASP A 108 -19.68 3.43 4.66
CA ASP A 108 -20.04 2.81 5.94
C ASP A 108 -19.64 1.34 6.06
N PRO A 109 -19.97 0.43 5.10
CA PRO A 109 -19.50 -0.95 5.17
C PRO A 109 -17.98 -1.08 5.02
N PHE A 110 -17.34 -0.22 4.24
CA PHE A 110 -15.88 -0.23 4.12
C PHE A 110 -15.22 0.12 5.45
N ILE A 111 -15.62 1.23 6.06
CA ILE A 111 -15.09 1.72 7.33
C ILE A 111 -15.25 0.65 8.42
N SER A 112 -16.48 0.15 8.61
CA SER A 112 -16.77 -0.85 9.64
C SER A 112 -16.12 -2.21 9.37
N GLY A 113 -15.92 -2.57 8.09
CA GLY A 113 -15.28 -3.80 7.67
C GLY A 113 -13.75 -3.79 7.84
N ILE A 114 -13.11 -2.62 7.81
CA ILE A 114 -11.67 -2.48 8.08
C ILE A 114 -11.41 -2.47 9.58
N HIS A 115 -12.07 -1.58 10.33
CA HIS A 115 -11.83 -1.45 11.78
C HIS A 115 -13.04 -0.85 12.49
N SER A 116 -13.50 -1.49 13.57
CA SER A 116 -14.72 -1.10 14.29
C SER A 116 -14.64 0.28 14.97
N GLU A 117 -13.44 0.77 15.26
CA GLU A 117 -13.24 2.07 15.92
C GLU A 117 -12.82 3.18 14.93
N TRP A 118 -12.66 2.85 13.65
CA TRP A 118 -12.33 3.85 12.65
C TRP A 118 -13.53 4.74 12.36
N THR A 119 -13.32 6.06 12.47
CA THR A 119 -14.41 7.06 12.23
C THR A 119 -14.55 7.46 10.76
N GLY A 120 -13.66 6.97 9.88
CA GLY A 120 -13.59 7.37 8.47
C GLY A 120 -12.62 8.52 8.21
N SER A 121 -11.93 9.03 9.24
CA SER A 121 -10.91 10.08 9.08
C SER A 121 -9.67 9.52 8.40
N LEU A 122 -9.03 10.32 7.54
CA LEU A 122 -7.82 9.96 6.80
C LEU A 122 -6.62 10.86 7.18
N PRO A 123 -5.40 10.33 7.04
CA PRO A 123 -5.05 8.92 6.79
C PRO A 123 -5.48 8.02 7.94
N PHE A 124 -5.71 6.74 7.65
CA PHE A 124 -5.94 5.73 8.68
C PHE A 124 -4.92 4.62 8.54
N THR A 125 -4.21 4.30 9.61
CA THR A 125 -3.19 3.26 9.63
C THR A 125 -3.54 2.19 10.66
N VAL A 126 -3.35 0.92 10.26
CA VAL A 126 -3.47 -0.25 11.14
C VAL A 126 -2.24 -1.12 10.95
N VAL A 127 -1.65 -1.57 12.06
CA VAL A 127 -0.48 -2.45 12.05
C VAL A 127 -0.83 -3.80 12.64
N TYR A 128 -0.52 -4.86 11.91
CA TYR A 128 -0.83 -6.25 12.27
C TYR A 128 0.44 -7.02 12.60
N SER A 129 0.39 -7.81 13.65
CA SER A 129 1.45 -8.71 14.13
C SER A 129 1.83 -9.73 13.05
N LYS A 130 3.14 -9.98 12.90
CA LYS A 130 3.69 -10.99 12.00
C LYS A 130 3.21 -12.40 12.36
N ASN A 131 3.28 -12.78 13.63
CA ASN A 131 3.05 -14.17 14.04
C ASN A 131 1.57 -14.51 14.16
N SER A 132 0.79 -13.59 14.75
CA SER A 132 -0.63 -13.85 15.06
C SER A 132 -1.60 -13.23 14.06
N GLY A 133 -1.17 -12.23 13.29
CA GLY A 133 -2.04 -11.47 12.38
C GLY A 133 -3.07 -10.60 13.10
N ILE A 134 -2.95 -10.42 14.46
CA ILE A 134 -3.82 -9.52 15.22
C ILE A 134 -3.33 -8.08 15.13
N ILE A 135 -4.23 -7.13 15.36
CA ILE A 135 -3.90 -5.72 15.39
C ILE A 135 -2.99 -5.43 16.59
N VAL A 136 -1.86 -4.77 16.32
CA VAL A 136 -0.90 -4.28 17.33
C VAL A 136 -1.18 -2.83 17.68
N ASP A 137 -1.47 -2.02 16.66
CA ASP A 137 -1.72 -0.59 16.81
C ASP A 137 -2.60 -0.08 15.66
N SER A 138 -3.32 1.03 15.91
CA SER A 138 -4.07 1.74 14.88
C SER A 138 -4.20 3.22 15.23
N TRP A 139 -4.31 4.09 14.22
CA TRP A 139 -4.51 5.53 14.43
C TRP A 139 -5.10 6.22 13.22
N GLU A 140 -5.77 7.33 13.46
CA GLU A 140 -6.26 8.29 12.47
C GLU A 140 -5.36 9.52 12.43
N GLY A 141 -5.23 10.12 11.25
CA GLY A 141 -4.42 11.31 11.02
C GLY A 141 -2.94 11.03 10.82
N LYS A 142 -2.24 12.07 10.36
CA LYS A 142 -0.79 12.03 10.13
C LYS A 142 -0.02 11.93 11.43
N HIS A 143 0.98 11.04 11.46
CA HIS A 143 1.87 10.86 12.59
C HIS A 143 3.35 10.97 12.20
N SER A 144 4.20 11.03 13.23
CA SER A 144 5.66 11.05 13.05
C SER A 144 6.18 9.67 12.61
N GLU A 145 7.30 9.67 11.90
CA GLU A 145 8.00 8.45 11.50
C GLU A 145 8.32 7.54 12.69
N SER A 146 8.68 8.11 13.86
CA SER A 146 8.93 7.32 15.08
C SER A 146 7.72 6.49 15.51
N ARG A 147 6.49 7.02 15.38
CA ARG A 147 5.27 6.26 15.68
C ARG A 147 5.14 5.02 14.78
N PHE A 148 5.38 5.18 13.48
CA PHE A 148 5.36 4.07 12.53
C PHE A 148 6.42 3.02 12.89
N ARG A 149 7.66 3.45 13.12
CA ARG A 149 8.77 2.54 13.46
C ARG A 149 8.50 1.76 14.75
N ASP A 150 8.03 2.42 15.80
CA ASP A 150 7.70 1.77 17.08
C ASP A 150 6.63 0.68 16.88
N ALA A 151 5.56 0.98 16.13
CA ALA A 151 4.49 0.02 15.84
C ALA A 151 4.97 -1.16 14.97
N ILE A 152 5.78 -0.90 13.94
CA ILE A 152 6.37 -1.91 13.06
C ILE A 152 7.30 -2.83 13.85
N ASP A 153 8.17 -2.27 14.69
CA ASP A 153 9.11 -3.03 15.51
C ASP A 153 8.39 -3.97 16.49
N ILE A 154 7.27 -3.53 17.08
CA ILE A 154 6.43 -4.38 17.92
C ILE A 154 5.77 -5.49 17.08
N ALA A 155 5.23 -5.15 15.93
CA ALA A 155 4.51 -6.07 15.05
C ALA A 155 5.40 -7.20 14.49
N ILE A 156 6.65 -6.91 14.17
CA ILE A 156 7.62 -7.90 13.69
C ILE A 156 8.00 -8.89 14.79
N LYS A 157 8.07 -8.44 16.05
CA LYS A 157 8.47 -9.25 17.20
C LYS A 157 7.33 -10.04 17.85
N SER A 158 6.07 -9.70 17.54
CA SER A 158 4.87 -10.24 18.19
C SER A 158 4.22 -11.42 17.44
#